data_6f31ef2e8d6d7b5d2e8e69304ad367f4
#
_entry.id   6f31ef2e8d6d7b5d2e8e69304ad367f4
#
_cell.length_a   1.000
_cell.length_b   1.000
_cell.length_c   1.000
_cell.angle_alpha   90.00
_cell.angle_beta   90.00
_cell.angle_gamma   90.00
#
_symmetry.space_group_name_H-M   'P 1'
#
loop_
_entity.id
_entity.type
_entity.pdbx_description
1 polymer ?
#
loop_
_entity_poly.entity_id
_entity_poly.type
_entity_poly.pdbx_seq_one_letter_code
_entity_poly.pdbx_strand_id
1 'polypeptide(L)'
;MQRQDVDDRKPIQLSGLLKRRLLVVDEDLDDLLYYSAVLQHQGYEVRSIPSYSAGATCLESEDFDLIIVSQGGPHFEGRRVLARAIEKDRRTPVLVFTKSVDMPCYLEAILSGALDYIEKPLPPSEIGEMVAKHLRTYRGTA
;
A
#
# COMPACT_ATOMS: atom_id res chain seq x y z
N MET A 1 -26.52 -5.32 -29.54
CA MET A 1 -26.14 -5.44 -29.02
C MET A 1 -25.54 -5.64 -28.53
N GLN A 2 -25.18 -5.51 -28.47
CA GLN A 2 -24.76 -5.49 -27.79
C GLN A 2 -23.93 -5.70 -27.31
N ARG A 3 -23.71 -5.55 -27.84
CA ARG A 3 -23.01 -5.68 -27.27
C ARG A 3 -22.13 -5.54 -26.89
N GLN A 4 -21.85 -5.29 -27.32
CA GLN A 4 -21.27 -5.10 -26.79
C GLN A 4 -20.70 -4.87 -26.19
N ASP A 5 -20.91 -4.53 -26.67
CA ASP A 5 -20.63 -4.36 -25.91
C ASP A 5 -20.15 -4.64 -25.37
N VAL A 6 -20.18 -4.68 -25.73
CA VAL A 6 -19.84 -5.17 -25.15
C VAL A 6 -19.09 -5.73 -24.88
N ASP A 7 -18.98 -6.27 -25.27
CA ASP A 7 -18.29 -6.95 -24.91
C ASP A 7 -16.95 -6.80 -24.48
N ASP A 8 -16.29 -6.38 -25.00
CA ASP A 8 -15.16 -5.80 -24.58
C ASP A 8 -15.25 -5.05 -23.36
N ARG A 9 -16.31 -4.45 -23.17
CA ARG A 9 -16.53 -3.67 -22.01
C ARG A 9 -16.69 -4.48 -20.78
N LYS A 10 -17.02 -5.73 -20.91
CA LYS A 10 -17.15 -6.56 -19.77
C LYS A 10 -15.88 -6.73 -18.98
N PRO A 11 -14.71 -6.92 -19.59
CA PRO A 11 -13.49 -6.96 -18.82
C PRO A 11 -13.24 -5.66 -18.08
N ILE A 12 -13.58 -4.55 -18.70
CA ILE A 12 -13.39 -3.26 -18.06
C ILE A 12 -14.27 -3.12 -16.85
N GLN A 13 -15.51 -3.56 -16.97
CA GLN A 13 -16.44 -3.51 -15.85
C GLN A 13 -16.01 -4.41 -14.71
N LEU A 14 -15.51 -5.59 -15.03
CA LEU A 14 -15.01 -6.48 -14.01
C LEU A 14 -13.81 -5.88 -13.32
N SER A 15 -12.95 -5.22 -14.06
CA SER A 15 -11.80 -4.55 -13.47
C SER A 15 -12.24 -3.53 -12.44
N GLY A 16 -13.29 -2.77 -12.75
CA GLY A 16 -13.79 -1.79 -11.82
C GLY A 16 -14.33 -2.41 -10.55
N LEU A 17 -15.03 -3.56 -10.68
CA LEU A 17 -15.56 -4.25 -9.53
C LEU A 17 -14.48 -4.93 -8.72
N LEU A 18 -13.40 -5.34 -9.37
CA LEU A 18 -12.32 -6.09 -8.74
C LEU A 18 -11.10 -5.22 -8.48
N LYS A 19 -11.30 -3.92 -8.37
CA LYS A 19 -10.19 -3.02 -8.08
C LYS A 19 -9.47 -3.47 -6.83
N ARG A 20 -8.13 -3.42 -6.91
CA ARG A 20 -7.31 -3.68 -5.74
C ARG A 20 -7.42 -2.50 -4.79
N ARG A 21 -7.51 -2.82 -3.52
CA ARG A 21 -7.62 -1.82 -2.47
C ARG A 21 -6.30 -1.67 -1.76
N LEU A 22 -5.80 -0.45 -1.70
CA LEU A 22 -4.53 -0.13 -1.05
C LEU A 22 -4.78 0.80 0.12
N LEU A 23 -4.03 0.58 1.20
CA LEU A 23 -4.03 1.50 2.34
C LEU A 23 -2.71 2.28 2.29
N VAL A 24 -2.79 3.59 2.40
CA VAL A 24 -1.60 4.44 2.51
C VAL A 24 -1.72 5.22 3.80
N VAL A 25 -0.73 5.06 4.68
CA VAL A 25 -0.70 5.74 5.98
C VAL A 25 0.56 6.59 6.07
N ASP A 26 0.40 7.89 6.21
CA ASP A 26 1.53 8.80 6.27
C ASP A 26 1.10 10.07 6.98
N GLU A 27 1.82 10.47 8.03
CA GLU A 27 1.47 11.69 8.76
C GLU A 27 1.92 12.95 8.04
N ASP A 28 2.81 12.83 7.05
CA ASP A 28 3.16 13.95 6.18
C ASP A 28 2.06 14.09 5.14
N LEU A 29 1.26 15.15 5.23
CA LEU A 29 0.10 15.30 4.35
C LEU A 29 0.47 15.44 2.89
N ASP A 30 1.56 16.11 2.59
CA ASP A 30 1.98 16.28 1.19
C ASP A 30 2.34 14.94 0.57
N ASP A 31 3.09 14.12 1.31
CA ASP A 31 3.45 12.79 0.84
C ASP A 31 2.22 11.90 0.72
N LEU A 32 1.34 11.95 1.71
CA LEU A 32 0.12 11.16 1.68
C LEU A 32 -0.70 11.46 0.44
N LEU A 33 -0.87 12.74 0.13
CA LEU A 33 -1.63 13.15 -1.05
C LEU A 33 -0.94 12.73 -2.34
N TYR A 34 0.38 12.90 -2.38
CA TYR A 34 1.12 12.56 -3.60
C TYR A 34 1.03 11.06 -3.91
N TYR A 35 1.36 10.21 -2.95
CA TYR A 35 1.37 8.77 -3.21
C TYR A 35 -0.04 8.23 -3.44
N SER A 36 -1.01 8.76 -2.72
CA SER A 36 -2.40 8.35 -2.92
C SER A 36 -2.89 8.75 -4.30
N ALA A 37 -2.59 9.97 -4.74
CA ALA A 37 -3.04 10.44 -6.05
C ALA A 37 -2.42 9.63 -7.18
N VAL A 38 -1.12 9.34 -7.07
CA VAL A 38 -0.44 8.54 -8.08
C VAL A 38 -1.10 7.16 -8.22
N LEU A 39 -1.35 6.52 -7.09
CA LEU A 39 -1.93 5.18 -7.11
C LEU A 39 -3.37 5.19 -7.60
N GLN A 40 -4.15 6.20 -7.21
CA GLN A 40 -5.51 6.33 -7.73
C GLN A 40 -5.50 6.52 -9.24
N HIS A 41 -4.59 7.34 -9.74
CA HIS A 41 -4.47 7.57 -11.17
C HIS A 41 -4.12 6.28 -11.91
N GLN A 42 -3.42 5.37 -11.25
CA GLN A 42 -3.04 4.09 -11.86
C GLN A 42 -4.11 3.02 -11.72
N GLY A 43 -5.27 3.38 -11.19
CA GLY A 43 -6.42 2.49 -11.18
C GLY A 43 -6.71 1.78 -9.87
N TYR A 44 -5.99 2.08 -8.81
CA TYR A 44 -6.23 1.44 -7.51
C TYR A 44 -7.27 2.22 -6.71
N GLU A 45 -7.98 1.52 -5.86
CA GLU A 45 -8.82 2.16 -4.86
C GLU A 45 -7.95 2.39 -3.64
N VAL A 46 -7.82 3.64 -3.19
CA VAL A 46 -6.86 4.00 -2.14
C VAL A 46 -7.57 4.58 -0.93
N ARG A 47 -7.27 4.01 0.22
CA ARG A 47 -7.70 4.56 1.50
C ARG A 47 -6.50 5.31 2.07
N SER A 48 -6.63 6.62 2.27
CA SER A 48 -5.53 7.47 2.73
C SER A 48 -5.80 7.90 4.16
N ILE A 49 -4.86 7.61 5.05
CA ILE A 49 -5.05 7.92 6.47
C ILE A 49 -3.82 8.68 6.99
N PRO A 50 -4.01 9.89 7.56
CA PRO A 50 -2.89 10.72 8.01
C PRO A 50 -2.48 10.48 9.46
N SER A 51 -2.83 9.34 10.03
CA SER A 51 -2.55 9.05 11.44
C SER A 51 -2.21 7.58 11.58
N TYR A 52 -1.10 7.29 12.25
CA TYR A 52 -0.70 5.89 12.45
C TYR A 52 -1.71 5.14 13.32
N SER A 53 -2.22 5.79 14.37
CA SER A 53 -3.19 5.12 15.22
C SER A 53 -4.49 4.87 14.47
N ALA A 54 -4.94 5.82 13.65
CA ALA A 54 -6.14 5.62 12.86
C ALA A 54 -5.93 4.54 11.78
N GLY A 55 -4.72 4.48 11.22
CA GLY A 55 -4.39 3.44 10.25
C GLY A 55 -4.45 2.05 10.87
N ALA A 56 -3.89 1.92 12.06
CA ALA A 56 -3.93 0.64 12.77
C ALA A 56 -5.38 0.24 13.10
N THR A 57 -6.18 1.21 13.53
CA THR A 57 -7.59 0.94 13.85
C THR A 57 -8.37 0.54 12.60
N CYS A 58 -8.08 1.17 11.48
CA CYS A 58 -8.73 0.86 10.21
C CYS A 58 -8.57 -0.61 9.84
N LEU A 59 -7.42 -1.18 10.14
CA LEU A 59 -7.15 -2.58 9.83
C LEU A 59 -8.02 -3.56 10.62
N GLU A 60 -8.67 -3.11 11.67
CA GLU A 60 -9.55 -3.97 12.44
C GLU A 60 -10.83 -4.29 11.67
N SER A 61 -11.24 -3.41 10.77
CA SER A 61 -12.52 -3.57 10.08
C SER A 61 -12.43 -3.59 8.55
N GLU A 62 -11.27 -3.29 7.96
CA GLU A 62 -11.14 -3.23 6.51
C GLU A 62 -9.99 -4.10 6.04
N ASP A 63 -10.17 -4.70 4.87
CA ASP A 63 -9.15 -5.53 4.24
C ASP A 63 -8.53 -4.80 3.07
N PHE A 64 -7.24 -5.03 2.86
CA PHE A 64 -6.50 -4.39 1.78
C PHE A 64 -5.64 -5.42 1.06
N ASP A 65 -5.36 -5.15 -0.20
CA ASP A 65 -4.50 -6.00 -1.01
C ASP A 65 -3.02 -5.66 -0.82
N LEU A 66 -2.73 -4.45 -0.38
CA LEU A 66 -1.36 -4.00 -0.13
C LEU A 66 -1.41 -2.76 0.75
N ILE A 67 -0.43 -2.62 1.63
CA ILE A 67 -0.37 -1.52 2.57
C ILE A 67 0.97 -0.79 2.41
N ILE A 68 0.90 0.53 2.30
CA ILE A 68 2.09 1.39 2.31
C ILE A 68 2.01 2.22 3.58
N VAL A 69 3.04 2.14 4.41
CA VAL A 69 3.08 2.92 5.64
C VAL A 69 4.41 3.65 5.70
N SER A 70 4.36 4.93 6.06
CA SER A 70 5.57 5.71 6.27
C SER A 70 6.24 5.29 7.58
N GLN A 71 7.57 5.30 7.58
CA GLN A 71 8.31 5.01 8.82
C GLN A 71 7.98 6.03 9.91
N GLY A 72 7.83 7.28 9.54
CA GLY A 72 7.78 8.37 10.51
C GLY A 72 9.20 8.81 10.81
N GLY A 73 9.48 9.13 12.07
CA GLY A 73 10.82 9.53 12.47
C GLY A 73 11.66 8.33 12.89
N PRO A 74 12.78 8.61 13.58
CA PRO A 74 13.70 7.54 14.02
C PRO A 74 13.07 6.58 15.03
N HIS A 75 11.96 6.96 15.63
CA HIS A 75 11.25 6.07 16.57
C HIS A 75 10.34 5.08 15.84
N PHE A 76 10.30 5.13 14.52
CA PHE A 76 9.51 4.24 13.69
C PHE A 76 8.05 4.21 14.14
N GLU A 77 7.42 5.38 14.10
CA GLU A 77 6.02 5.50 14.52
C GLU A 77 5.10 4.62 13.66
N GLY A 78 5.47 4.37 12.42
CA GLY A 78 4.69 3.51 11.54
C GLY A 78 4.67 2.03 11.93
N ARG A 79 5.50 1.63 12.91
CA ARG A 79 5.57 0.21 13.30
C ARG A 79 4.23 -0.34 13.77
N ARG A 80 3.38 0.51 14.34
CA ARG A 80 2.07 0.07 14.82
C ARG A 80 1.20 -0.45 13.69
N VAL A 81 1.24 0.25 12.56
CA VAL A 81 0.45 -0.17 11.40
C VAL A 81 1.01 -1.48 10.85
N LEU A 82 2.34 -1.56 10.73
CA LEU A 82 2.99 -2.78 10.26
C LEU A 82 2.63 -3.97 11.16
N ALA A 83 2.78 -3.81 12.46
CA ALA A 83 2.50 -4.88 13.40
C ALA A 83 1.06 -5.35 13.30
N ARG A 84 0.12 -4.39 13.23
CA ARG A 84 -1.29 -4.74 13.16
C ARG A 84 -1.62 -5.45 11.83
N ALA A 85 -0.99 -5.00 10.74
CA ALA A 85 -1.22 -5.61 9.44
C ALA A 85 -0.74 -7.07 9.42
N ILE A 86 0.46 -7.30 9.95
CA ILE A 86 1.02 -8.66 9.98
C ILE A 86 0.21 -9.57 10.90
N GLU A 87 -0.23 -9.04 12.03
CA GLU A 87 -1.09 -9.76 12.95
C GLU A 87 -2.38 -10.22 12.29
N LYS A 88 -2.96 -9.33 11.51
CA LYS A 88 -4.24 -9.61 10.86
C LYS A 88 -4.10 -10.62 9.73
N ASP A 89 -3.12 -10.42 8.87
CA ASP A 89 -2.90 -11.33 7.74
C ASP A 89 -1.50 -11.11 7.19
N ARG A 90 -0.59 -12.01 7.54
CA ARG A 90 0.79 -11.87 7.11
C ARG A 90 0.99 -12.05 5.62
N ARG A 91 -0.06 -12.42 4.89
CA ARG A 91 0.02 -12.54 3.44
C ARG A 91 -0.23 -11.20 2.74
N THR A 92 -0.74 -10.21 3.45
CA THR A 92 -0.92 -8.89 2.86
C THR A 92 0.44 -8.19 2.80
N PRO A 93 0.92 -7.82 1.60
CA PRO A 93 2.21 -7.14 1.51
C PRO A 93 2.18 -5.77 2.17
N VAL A 94 3.21 -5.48 2.97
CA VAL A 94 3.38 -4.19 3.61
C VAL A 94 4.71 -3.61 3.15
N LEU A 95 4.68 -2.39 2.64
CA LEU A 95 5.86 -1.66 2.20
C LEU A 95 6.05 -0.46 3.13
N VAL A 96 7.27 -0.27 3.61
CA VAL A 96 7.58 0.87 4.48
C VAL A 96 8.33 1.91 3.66
N PHE A 97 7.82 3.15 3.65
CA PHE A 97 8.46 4.26 2.95
C PHE A 97 9.12 5.17 3.98
N THR A 98 10.27 5.73 3.63
CA THR A 98 10.99 6.61 4.56
C THR A 98 11.60 7.79 3.83
N LYS A 99 11.63 8.95 4.46
CA LYS A 99 12.35 10.10 3.93
C LYS A 99 13.85 9.96 4.13
N SER A 100 14.26 9.21 5.14
CA SER A 100 15.66 9.07 5.48
C SER A 100 15.89 7.64 5.93
N VAL A 101 16.78 6.96 5.23
CA VAL A 101 17.11 5.58 5.57
C VAL A 101 17.76 5.53 6.95
N ASP A 102 17.26 4.63 7.78
CA ASP A 102 17.68 4.46 9.15
C ASP A 102 17.87 2.96 9.35
N MET A 103 19.11 2.54 9.56
CA MET A 103 19.40 1.11 9.58
C MET A 103 18.64 0.34 10.66
N PRO A 104 18.56 0.82 11.91
CA PRO A 104 17.74 0.12 12.89
C PRO A 104 16.28 -0.02 12.47
N CYS A 105 15.69 1.03 11.87
CA CYS A 105 14.31 0.97 11.40
C CYS A 105 14.17 -0.01 10.23
N TYR A 106 15.15 -0.02 9.34
CA TYR A 106 15.15 -0.97 8.23
C TYR A 106 15.12 -2.41 8.75
N LEU A 107 16.01 -2.72 9.68
CA LEU A 107 16.08 -4.07 10.23
C LEU A 107 14.80 -4.44 10.95
N GLU A 108 14.27 -3.51 11.74
CA GLU A 108 13.01 -3.78 12.42
C GLU A 108 11.88 -4.03 11.45
N ALA A 109 11.79 -3.22 10.39
CA ALA A 109 10.73 -3.35 9.40
C ALA A 109 10.78 -4.73 8.74
N ILE A 110 11.94 -5.13 8.25
CA ILE A 110 12.08 -6.40 7.55
C ILE A 110 11.86 -7.58 8.49
N LEU A 111 12.43 -7.52 9.70
CA LEU A 111 12.24 -8.60 10.67
C LEU A 111 10.81 -8.72 11.15
N SER A 112 10.07 -7.62 11.12
CA SER A 112 8.65 -7.62 11.52
C SER A 112 7.72 -8.01 10.39
N GLY A 113 8.23 -8.24 9.18
CA GLY A 113 7.42 -8.76 8.10
C GLY A 113 7.16 -7.82 6.92
N ALA A 114 7.73 -6.61 6.92
CA ALA A 114 7.61 -5.74 5.75
C ALA A 114 8.32 -6.39 4.57
N LEU A 115 7.72 -6.29 3.39
CA LEU A 115 8.33 -6.88 2.19
C LEU A 115 9.40 -5.99 1.60
N ASP A 116 9.33 -4.69 1.85
CA ASP A 116 10.33 -3.77 1.33
C ASP A 116 10.37 -2.51 2.18
N TYR A 117 11.49 -1.78 2.08
CA TYR A 117 11.75 -0.57 2.82
C TYR A 117 12.40 0.39 1.83
N ILE A 118 11.71 1.46 1.48
CA ILE A 118 12.02 2.24 0.29
C ILE A 118 12.15 3.71 0.64
N GLU A 119 13.22 4.33 0.12
CA GLU A 119 13.46 5.74 0.38
C GLU A 119 12.66 6.61 -0.57
N LYS A 120 11.98 7.61 -0.03
CA LYS A 120 11.30 8.64 -0.80
C LYS A 120 12.29 9.68 -1.30
N PRO A 121 12.00 10.40 -2.36
CA PRO A 121 10.78 10.33 -3.15
C PRO A 121 10.88 9.29 -4.26
N LEU A 122 9.71 8.80 -4.69
CA LEU A 122 9.65 7.88 -5.81
C LEU A 122 8.82 8.51 -6.93
N PRO A 123 9.30 8.46 -8.17
CA PRO A 123 8.49 8.93 -9.29
C PRO A 123 7.33 7.98 -9.57
N PRO A 124 6.28 8.46 -10.26
CA PRO A 124 5.09 7.64 -10.48
C PRO A 124 5.35 6.28 -11.13
N SER A 125 6.27 6.22 -12.09
CA SER A 125 6.56 4.95 -12.75
C SER A 125 7.12 3.92 -11.79
N GLU A 126 8.02 4.36 -10.89
CA GLU A 126 8.61 3.44 -9.91
C GLU A 126 7.59 2.98 -8.89
N ILE A 127 6.71 3.88 -8.46
CA ILE A 127 5.64 3.52 -7.53
C ILE A 127 4.79 2.43 -8.15
N GLY A 128 4.36 2.64 -9.40
CA GLY A 128 3.49 1.70 -10.08
C GLY A 128 4.13 0.34 -10.27
N GLU A 129 5.38 0.33 -10.71
CA GLU A 129 6.09 -0.93 -10.93
C GLU A 129 6.26 -1.72 -9.64
N MET A 130 6.61 -1.02 -8.57
CA MET A 130 6.82 -1.65 -7.29
C MET A 130 5.54 -2.24 -6.73
N VAL A 131 4.46 -1.48 -6.76
CA VAL A 131 3.18 -1.96 -6.26
C VAL A 131 2.69 -3.15 -7.09
N ALA A 132 2.77 -3.04 -8.42
CA ALA A 132 2.34 -4.13 -9.29
C ALA A 132 3.17 -5.39 -9.04
N LYS A 133 4.48 -5.23 -8.84
CA LYS A 133 5.37 -6.35 -8.57
C LYS A 133 4.97 -7.09 -7.30
N HIS A 134 4.74 -6.36 -6.22
CA HIS A 134 4.41 -6.99 -4.94
C HIS A 134 3.02 -7.62 -4.97
N LEU A 135 2.06 -6.99 -5.62
CA LEU A 135 0.74 -7.58 -5.76
C LEU A 135 0.81 -8.88 -6.54
N ARG A 136 1.52 -8.86 -7.67
CA ARG A 136 1.60 -10.01 -8.56
C ARG A 136 2.35 -11.17 -7.91
N THR A 137 3.53 -10.89 -7.37
CA THR A 137 4.40 -11.92 -6.84
C THR A 137 3.78 -12.56 -5.60
N TYR A 138 3.31 -11.74 -4.71
CA TYR A 138 2.80 -12.24 -3.44
C TYR A 138 1.54 -13.06 -3.66
N ARG A 139 0.64 -12.56 -4.49
CA ARG A 139 -0.60 -13.29 -4.74
C ARG A 139 -0.38 -14.54 -5.59
N GLY A 140 0.67 -14.54 -6.38
CA GLY A 140 1.01 -15.71 -7.16
C GLY A 140 1.49 -16.87 -6.33
N THR A 141 1.96 -16.61 -5.11
CA THR A 141 2.46 -17.67 -4.24
C THR A 141 1.39 -18.17 -3.28
N ALA A 142 0.27 -17.49 -3.22
CA ALA A 142 -0.78 -17.86 -2.28
C ALA A 142 -1.68 -19.03 -2.77
#